data_4347707222bce4e79ba444a2d909767a
#
_entry.id   4347707222bce4e79ba444a2d909767a
#
_cell.length_a   1.000
_cell.length_b   1.000
_cell.length_c   1.000
_cell.angle_alpha   90.00
_cell.angle_beta   90.00
_cell.angle_gamma   90.00
#
_symmetry.space_group_name_H-M   'P 1'
#
loop_
_entity.id
_entity.type
_entity.pdbx_description
1 polymer ?
#
loop_
_entity_poly.entity_id
_entity_poly.type
_entity_poly.pdbx_seq_one_letter_code
_entity_poly.pdbx_strand_id
1 'polypeptide(L)'
;DFHYALTFAAVYNAPVILNVTNNQWAISTFQGFAGGERRPFAARGLGLGIPGIRVDGNDLLAVYAVTQWAATRARSGGGPTLIELVTYRGGAHSSSDDPSRYRPKDEWKAFPLGDPVERLKQHLAKLGHWSDEQQKALEEELKTVVAAAWKEAISYGSLTDPPFLDVSLMFEDVFAEMPDYLVAQRDKLLSMQRRPG
;
A
#
# COMPACT_ATOMS: atom_id res chain seq x y z
N ASP A 1 6.41 14.37 8.92
CA ASP A 1 6.77 14.25 7.48
C ASP A 1 5.63 14.68 6.56
N PHE A 2 4.36 14.25 6.82
CA PHE A 2 3.23 14.55 5.93
C PHE A 2 3.01 16.07 5.69
N HIS A 3 3.05 16.89 6.73
CA HIS A 3 2.90 18.35 6.58
C HIS A 3 4.06 18.99 5.81
N TYR A 4 5.28 18.49 5.99
CA TYR A 4 6.43 18.96 5.21
C TYR A 4 6.27 18.60 3.74
N ALA A 5 5.82 17.38 3.43
CA ALA A 5 5.54 16.98 2.06
C ALA A 5 4.50 17.90 1.39
N LEU A 6 3.41 18.23 2.07
CA LEU A 6 2.41 19.20 1.59
C LEU A 6 3.03 20.59 1.38
N THR A 7 3.81 21.09 2.34
CA THR A 7 4.43 22.41 2.25
C THR A 7 5.38 22.50 1.07
N PHE A 8 6.29 21.54 0.91
CA PHE A 8 7.23 21.54 -0.23
C PHE A 8 6.50 21.35 -1.55
N ALA A 9 5.50 20.47 -1.63
CA ALA A 9 4.71 20.30 -2.83
C ALA A 9 4.05 21.63 -3.27
N ALA A 10 3.51 22.40 -2.31
CA ALA A 10 2.92 23.70 -2.59
C ALA A 10 3.94 24.74 -3.04
N VAL A 11 5.05 24.88 -2.28
CA VAL A 11 6.12 25.88 -2.56
C VAL A 11 6.73 25.70 -3.94
N TYR A 12 7.01 24.45 -4.32
CA TYR A 12 7.60 24.15 -5.62
C TYR A 12 6.55 23.96 -6.73
N ASN A 13 5.27 24.12 -6.45
CA ASN A 13 4.18 23.78 -7.38
C ASN A 13 4.40 22.40 -8.03
N ALA A 14 4.83 21.43 -7.21
CA ALA A 14 5.27 20.13 -7.69
C ALA A 14 4.14 19.35 -8.38
N PRO A 15 4.37 18.70 -9.53
CA PRO A 15 3.37 17.91 -10.24
C PRO A 15 3.16 16.54 -9.58
N VAL A 16 2.70 16.54 -8.32
CA VAL A 16 2.54 15.33 -7.49
C VAL A 16 1.09 15.14 -7.04
N ILE A 17 0.72 13.88 -6.83
CA ILE A 17 -0.52 13.47 -6.19
C ILE A 17 -0.15 12.88 -4.83
N LEU A 18 -0.61 13.51 -3.76
CA LEU A 18 -0.43 13.04 -2.39
C LEU A 18 -1.68 12.27 -1.97
N ASN A 19 -1.52 11.02 -1.54
CA ASN A 19 -2.63 10.18 -1.15
C ASN A 19 -2.62 9.92 0.35
N VAL A 20 -3.80 10.01 0.96
CA VAL A 20 -4.08 9.55 2.33
C VAL A 20 -5.04 8.38 2.24
N THR A 21 -4.56 7.17 2.50
CA THR A 21 -5.43 6.01 2.65
C THR A 21 -6.04 6.02 4.04
N ASN A 22 -7.22 6.63 4.15
CA ASN A 22 -7.96 6.71 5.40
C ASN A 22 -8.76 5.41 5.59
N ASN A 23 -8.10 4.39 6.12
CA ASN A 23 -8.72 3.10 6.43
C ASN A 23 -9.34 3.05 7.84
N GLN A 24 -9.55 4.19 8.47
CA GLN A 24 -10.13 4.44 9.79
C GLN A 24 -9.22 4.10 10.98
N TRP A 25 -8.15 3.34 10.79
CA TRP A 25 -7.36 2.79 11.89
C TRP A 25 -5.85 2.94 11.68
N ALA A 26 -5.16 3.46 12.69
CA ALA A 26 -3.69 3.41 12.82
C ALA A 26 -3.36 2.37 13.90
N ILE A 27 -3.12 1.12 13.49
CA ILE A 27 -3.05 -0.07 14.36
C ILE A 27 -4.38 -0.18 15.13
N SER A 28 -4.39 0.07 16.43
CA SER A 28 -5.56 0.07 17.31
C SER A 28 -6.15 1.45 17.58
N THR A 29 -5.57 2.52 17.00
CA THR A 29 -6.01 3.89 17.23
C THR A 29 -6.97 4.33 16.13
N PHE A 30 -8.18 4.72 16.53
CA PHE A 30 -9.20 5.21 15.60
C PHE A 30 -8.86 6.62 15.06
N GLN A 31 -9.23 6.91 13.84
CA GLN A 31 -8.93 8.17 13.13
C GLN A 31 -9.34 9.44 13.87
N GLY A 32 -10.31 9.35 14.79
CA GLY A 32 -10.77 10.47 15.59
C GLY A 32 -9.65 11.15 16.40
N PHE A 33 -8.66 10.39 16.86
CA PHE A 33 -7.47 10.94 17.53
C PHE A 33 -6.64 11.86 16.64
N ALA A 34 -6.63 11.62 15.32
CA ALA A 34 -5.98 12.48 14.33
C ALA A 34 -6.90 13.60 13.81
N GLY A 35 -8.11 13.74 14.37
CA GLY A 35 -9.08 14.76 13.99
C GLY A 35 -9.88 14.43 12.72
N GLY A 36 -9.80 13.19 12.20
CA GLY A 36 -10.48 12.77 10.99
C GLY A 36 -12.01 12.82 11.06
N GLU A 37 -12.59 12.74 12.27
CA GLU A 37 -14.04 12.90 12.48
C GLU A 37 -14.50 14.36 12.39
N ARG A 38 -13.63 15.31 12.76
CA ARG A 38 -13.98 16.73 12.75
C ARG A 38 -13.84 17.35 11.37
N ARG A 39 -12.81 16.95 10.65
CA ARG A 39 -12.54 17.43 9.27
C ARG A 39 -11.85 16.33 8.46
N PRO A 40 -12.18 16.18 7.17
CA PRO A 40 -11.46 15.30 6.27
C PRO A 40 -9.95 15.56 6.27
N PHE A 41 -9.14 14.53 6.12
CA PHE A 41 -7.69 14.71 5.96
C PHE A 41 -7.35 15.48 4.69
N ALA A 42 -8.17 15.37 3.64
CA ALA A 42 -8.06 16.16 2.41
C ALA A 42 -8.10 17.67 2.68
N ALA A 43 -8.80 18.13 3.73
CA ALA A 43 -8.86 19.54 4.10
C ALA A 43 -7.52 20.13 4.55
N ARG A 44 -6.52 19.31 4.86
CA ARG A 44 -5.18 19.77 5.26
C ARG A 44 -4.41 20.45 4.13
N GLY A 45 -4.75 20.17 2.88
CA GLY A 45 -4.18 20.85 1.72
C GLY A 45 -4.67 22.28 1.52
N LEU A 46 -5.87 22.59 1.99
CA LEU A 46 -6.53 23.88 1.71
C LEU A 46 -5.75 25.08 2.24
N GLY A 47 -5.16 24.96 3.44
CA GLY A 47 -4.34 26.02 4.05
C GLY A 47 -3.06 26.33 3.27
N LEU A 48 -2.64 25.45 2.38
CA LEU A 48 -1.46 25.58 1.52
C LEU A 48 -1.83 25.84 0.05
N GLY A 49 -3.12 26.08 -0.24
CA GLY A 49 -3.61 26.26 -1.61
C GLY A 49 -3.64 24.99 -2.45
N ILE A 50 -3.49 23.81 -1.84
CA ILE A 50 -3.54 22.52 -2.52
C ILE A 50 -5.00 22.05 -2.57
N PRO A 51 -5.57 21.73 -3.76
CA PRO A 51 -6.86 21.08 -3.84
C PRO A 51 -6.90 19.77 -3.06
N GLY A 52 -7.88 19.65 -2.16
CA GLY A 52 -8.12 18.45 -1.37
C GLY A 52 -9.41 17.77 -1.81
N ILE A 53 -9.34 16.50 -2.21
CA ILE A 53 -10.48 15.70 -2.65
C ILE A 53 -10.64 14.52 -1.71
N ARG A 54 -11.86 14.32 -1.21
CA ARG A 54 -12.23 13.11 -0.47
C ARG A 54 -13.09 12.23 -1.37
N VAL A 55 -12.68 10.97 -1.53
CA VAL A 55 -13.35 10.01 -2.41
C VAL A 55 -13.62 8.70 -1.67
N ASP A 56 -14.67 7.98 -2.07
CA ASP A 56 -14.89 6.60 -1.65
C ASP A 56 -13.77 5.71 -2.20
N GLY A 57 -12.85 5.30 -1.31
CA GLY A 57 -11.67 4.49 -1.66
C GLY A 57 -12.02 3.04 -2.00
N ASN A 58 -13.26 2.60 -1.76
CA ASN A 58 -13.76 1.29 -2.14
C ASN A 58 -14.51 1.32 -3.50
N ASP A 59 -14.58 2.47 -4.15
CA ASP A 59 -15.12 2.62 -5.51
C ASP A 59 -13.98 2.81 -6.52
N LEU A 60 -13.64 1.73 -7.23
CA LEU A 60 -12.56 1.76 -8.23
C LEU A 60 -12.77 2.86 -9.28
N LEU A 61 -14.01 3.04 -9.76
CA LEU A 61 -14.30 4.00 -10.82
C LEU A 61 -14.20 5.45 -10.31
N ALA A 62 -14.65 5.70 -9.08
CA ALA A 62 -14.51 7.00 -8.43
C ALA A 62 -13.02 7.33 -8.18
N VAL A 63 -12.23 6.38 -7.66
CA VAL A 63 -10.78 6.54 -7.46
C VAL A 63 -10.06 6.78 -8.79
N TYR A 64 -10.42 6.04 -9.83
CA TYR A 64 -9.87 6.25 -11.17
C TYR A 64 -10.15 7.67 -11.68
N ALA A 65 -11.40 8.12 -11.61
CA ALA A 65 -11.81 9.43 -12.10
C ALA A 65 -11.08 10.58 -11.38
N VAL A 66 -10.99 10.56 -10.05
CA VAL A 66 -10.29 11.63 -9.31
C VAL A 66 -8.78 11.58 -9.53
N THR A 67 -8.20 10.39 -9.64
CA THR A 67 -6.77 10.24 -9.93
C THR A 67 -6.44 10.73 -11.34
N GLN A 68 -7.27 10.42 -12.33
CA GLN A 68 -7.12 10.92 -13.69
C GLN A 68 -7.20 12.45 -13.75
N TRP A 69 -8.16 13.04 -13.04
CA TRP A 69 -8.28 14.50 -12.94
C TRP A 69 -7.02 15.11 -12.30
N ALA A 70 -6.55 14.56 -11.17
CA ALA A 70 -5.37 15.04 -10.48
C ALA A 70 -4.09 14.89 -11.33
N ALA A 71 -3.95 13.78 -12.07
CA ALA A 71 -2.83 13.56 -12.98
C ALA A 71 -2.83 14.54 -14.16
N THR A 72 -3.99 14.80 -14.74
CA THR A 72 -4.14 15.79 -15.82
C THR A 72 -3.77 17.19 -15.32
N ARG A 73 -4.25 17.56 -14.14
CA ARG A 73 -3.93 18.84 -13.50
C ARG A 73 -2.41 18.97 -13.26
N ALA A 74 -1.78 17.95 -12.69
CA ALA A 74 -0.34 17.95 -12.42
C ALA A 74 0.47 18.11 -13.72
N ARG A 75 0.14 17.36 -14.77
CA ARG A 75 0.81 17.43 -16.09
C ARG A 75 0.63 18.76 -16.81
N SER A 76 -0.48 19.44 -16.57
CA SER A 76 -0.74 20.77 -17.14
C SER A 76 -0.18 21.95 -16.33
N GLY A 77 0.68 21.69 -15.34
CA GLY A 77 1.28 22.73 -14.49
C GLY A 77 0.36 23.26 -13.39
N GLY A 78 -0.78 22.58 -13.14
CA GLY A 78 -1.72 22.95 -12.08
C GLY A 78 -1.23 22.67 -10.66
N GLY A 79 -0.06 22.04 -10.49
CA GLY A 79 0.54 21.76 -9.21
C GLY A 79 -0.03 20.53 -8.49
N PRO A 80 0.23 20.40 -7.17
CA PRO A 80 -0.11 19.23 -6.39
C PRO A 80 -1.61 19.08 -6.12
N THR A 81 -2.03 17.85 -5.85
CA THR A 81 -3.38 17.52 -5.37
C THR A 81 -3.28 16.57 -4.19
N LEU A 82 -4.09 16.76 -3.17
CA LEU A 82 -4.24 15.85 -2.03
C LEU A 82 -5.53 15.04 -2.18
N ILE A 83 -5.43 13.72 -2.23
CA ILE A 83 -6.59 12.81 -2.30
C ILE A 83 -6.69 12.02 -1.00
N GLU A 84 -7.84 12.07 -0.34
CA GLU A 84 -8.18 11.20 0.77
C GLU A 84 -9.07 10.05 0.26
N LEU A 85 -8.51 8.85 0.28
CA LEU A 85 -9.21 7.61 -0.07
C LEU A 85 -9.87 7.07 1.21
N VAL A 86 -11.18 7.22 1.33
CA VAL A 86 -11.93 6.73 2.48
C VAL A 86 -12.26 5.27 2.27
N THR A 87 -11.69 4.42 3.10
CA THR A 87 -11.84 2.97 3.04
C THR A 87 -11.94 2.39 4.45
N TYR A 88 -11.90 1.09 4.59
CA TYR A 88 -11.89 0.42 5.88
C TYR A 88 -10.91 -0.76 5.88
N ARG A 89 -10.07 -0.85 6.90
CA ARG A 89 -9.17 -1.98 7.09
C ARG A 89 -9.96 -3.18 7.62
N GLY A 90 -10.39 -4.10 6.76
CA GLY A 90 -11.14 -5.30 7.13
C GLY A 90 -10.33 -6.31 7.96
N GLY A 91 -9.06 -6.52 7.58
CA GLY A 91 -8.14 -7.45 8.24
C GLY A 91 -7.45 -6.89 9.50
N ALA A 92 -6.61 -7.71 10.12
CA ALA A 92 -5.69 -7.29 11.16
C ALA A 92 -4.60 -6.36 10.58
N HIS A 93 -3.95 -5.56 11.44
CA HIS A 93 -2.83 -4.69 11.02
C HIS A 93 -1.58 -5.51 10.65
N SER A 94 -1.33 -6.55 11.42
CA SER A 94 -0.20 -7.48 11.23
C SER A 94 -0.59 -8.88 11.69
N SER A 95 0.28 -9.87 11.48
CA SER A 95 0.07 -11.25 11.91
C SER A 95 -0.07 -11.41 13.43
N SER A 96 0.48 -10.48 14.21
CA SER A 96 0.41 -10.47 15.69
C SER A 96 -0.71 -9.59 16.25
N ASP A 97 -1.46 -8.88 15.40
CA ASP A 97 -2.55 -7.99 15.82
C ASP A 97 -3.85 -8.75 16.04
N ASP A 98 -4.53 -8.46 17.14
CA ASP A 98 -5.86 -8.96 17.44
C ASP A 98 -6.89 -7.81 17.39
N PRO A 99 -7.54 -7.58 16.25
CA PRO A 99 -8.47 -6.47 16.09
C PRO A 99 -9.75 -6.60 16.94
N SER A 100 -10.07 -7.79 17.46
CA SER A 100 -11.25 -7.99 18.32
C SER A 100 -11.16 -7.19 19.63
N ARG A 101 -9.95 -6.77 20.02
CA ARG A 101 -9.72 -6.00 21.23
C ARG A 101 -10.10 -4.52 21.14
N TYR A 102 -10.23 -3.98 19.93
CA TYR A 102 -10.43 -2.54 19.74
C TYR A 102 -11.51 -2.16 18.76
N ARG A 103 -12.07 -3.11 17.99
CA ARG A 103 -13.16 -2.82 17.04
C ARG A 103 -14.17 -3.98 16.93
N PRO A 104 -15.44 -3.70 16.57
CA PRO A 104 -16.44 -4.73 16.30
C PRO A 104 -16.04 -5.63 15.11
N LYS A 105 -16.29 -6.92 15.22
CA LYS A 105 -15.87 -7.94 14.23
C LYS A 105 -16.39 -7.67 12.82
N ASP A 106 -17.63 -7.17 12.70
CA ASP A 106 -18.34 -7.03 11.43
C ASP A 106 -18.49 -5.57 10.97
N GLU A 107 -17.83 -4.62 11.64
CA GLU A 107 -17.92 -3.20 11.33
C GLU A 107 -17.53 -2.90 9.86
N TRP A 108 -16.50 -3.57 9.35
CA TRP A 108 -16.04 -3.42 7.98
C TRP A 108 -17.10 -3.78 6.91
N LYS A 109 -18.07 -4.62 7.23
CA LYS A 109 -19.16 -4.98 6.33
C LYS A 109 -20.18 -3.86 6.17
N ALA A 110 -20.31 -3.01 7.18
CA ALA A 110 -21.24 -1.88 7.19
C ALA A 110 -20.62 -0.61 6.62
N PHE A 111 -19.30 -0.48 6.67
CA PHE A 111 -18.60 0.68 6.12
C PHE A 111 -18.60 0.62 4.59
N PRO A 112 -18.70 1.79 3.91
CA PRO A 112 -19.34 1.92 2.60
C PRO A 112 -19.11 0.72 1.69
N LEU A 113 -20.09 -0.15 1.66
CA LEU A 113 -20.24 -1.27 0.74
C LEU A 113 -19.21 -2.42 0.85
N GLY A 114 -18.50 -2.53 1.97
CA GLY A 114 -17.67 -3.70 2.26
C GLY A 114 -16.47 -3.86 1.33
N ASP A 115 -16.31 -5.05 0.77
CA ASP A 115 -15.18 -5.41 -0.08
C ASP A 115 -15.24 -4.70 -1.44
N PRO A 116 -14.20 -3.92 -1.82
CA PRO A 116 -14.16 -3.21 -3.10
C PRO A 116 -14.12 -4.14 -4.32
N VAL A 117 -13.54 -5.33 -4.18
CA VAL A 117 -13.47 -6.32 -5.27
C VAL A 117 -14.86 -6.89 -5.54
N GLU A 118 -15.58 -7.29 -4.50
CA GLU A 118 -16.95 -7.78 -4.63
C GLU A 118 -17.90 -6.70 -5.17
N ARG A 119 -17.73 -5.45 -4.74
CA ARG A 119 -18.49 -4.32 -5.26
C ARG A 119 -18.29 -4.15 -6.78
N LEU A 120 -17.04 -4.18 -7.25
CA LEU A 120 -16.75 -4.08 -8.68
C LEU A 120 -17.32 -5.26 -9.46
N LYS A 121 -17.15 -6.49 -8.94
CA LYS A 121 -17.72 -7.70 -9.53
C LYS A 121 -19.23 -7.57 -9.73
N GLN A 122 -19.95 -7.17 -8.69
CA GLN A 122 -21.41 -6.96 -8.76
C GLN A 122 -21.81 -5.88 -9.75
N HIS A 123 -21.04 -4.79 -9.82
CA HIS A 123 -21.28 -3.72 -10.78
C HIS A 123 -21.10 -4.22 -12.22
N LEU A 124 -20.01 -4.91 -12.52
CA LEU A 124 -19.75 -5.47 -13.85
C LEU A 124 -20.79 -6.53 -14.25
N ALA A 125 -21.20 -7.37 -13.30
CA ALA A 125 -22.25 -8.37 -13.55
C ALA A 125 -23.59 -7.72 -13.91
N LYS A 126 -23.99 -6.64 -13.19
CA LYS A 126 -25.20 -5.88 -13.51
C LYS A 126 -25.17 -5.25 -14.91
N LEU A 127 -23.98 -4.89 -15.39
CA LEU A 127 -23.79 -4.34 -16.73
C LEU A 127 -23.68 -5.44 -17.82
N GLY A 128 -23.68 -6.70 -17.44
CA GLY A 128 -23.50 -7.83 -18.37
C GLY A 128 -22.06 -8.00 -18.86
N HIS A 129 -21.09 -7.39 -18.19
CA HIS A 129 -19.66 -7.47 -18.54
C HIS A 129 -18.88 -8.51 -17.76
N TRP A 130 -19.50 -9.20 -16.81
CA TRP A 130 -18.91 -10.23 -15.97
C TRP A 130 -19.89 -11.32 -15.64
N SER A 131 -19.39 -12.59 -15.57
CA SER A 131 -20.19 -13.75 -15.19
C SER A 131 -19.52 -14.59 -14.12
N ASP A 132 -20.27 -15.50 -13.50
CA ASP A 132 -19.74 -16.44 -12.50
C ASP A 132 -18.75 -17.44 -13.14
N GLU A 133 -18.90 -17.78 -14.41
CA GLU A 133 -17.98 -18.64 -15.16
C GLU A 133 -16.65 -17.94 -15.36
N GLN A 134 -16.67 -16.65 -15.75
CA GLN A 134 -15.46 -15.82 -15.89
C GLN A 134 -14.76 -15.66 -14.53
N GLN A 135 -15.52 -15.48 -13.46
CA GLN A 135 -14.97 -15.38 -12.10
C GLN A 135 -14.24 -16.65 -11.69
N LYS A 136 -14.85 -17.82 -11.89
CA LYS A 136 -14.21 -19.10 -11.58
C LYS A 136 -12.96 -19.35 -12.42
N ALA A 137 -13.00 -19.03 -13.71
CA ALA A 137 -11.85 -19.18 -14.61
C ALA A 137 -10.67 -18.32 -14.13
N LEU A 138 -10.93 -17.05 -13.78
CA LEU A 138 -9.93 -16.14 -13.23
C LEU A 138 -9.35 -16.64 -11.90
N GLU A 139 -10.18 -17.14 -11.00
CA GLU A 139 -9.73 -17.67 -9.70
C GLU A 139 -8.79 -18.89 -9.88
N GLU A 140 -9.07 -19.80 -10.80
CA GLU A 140 -8.20 -20.95 -11.08
C GLU A 140 -6.87 -20.52 -11.77
N GLU A 141 -6.93 -19.56 -12.67
CA GLU A 141 -5.72 -18.96 -13.25
C GLU A 141 -4.84 -18.33 -12.16
N LEU A 142 -5.43 -17.48 -11.32
CA LEU A 142 -4.71 -16.78 -10.26
C LEU A 142 -4.12 -17.73 -9.21
N LYS A 143 -4.81 -18.81 -8.84
CA LYS A 143 -4.25 -19.85 -7.97
C LYS A 143 -2.96 -20.43 -8.55
N THR A 144 -2.96 -20.71 -9.83
CA THR A 144 -1.78 -21.26 -10.52
C THR A 144 -0.62 -20.26 -10.54
N VAL A 145 -0.90 -19.00 -10.90
CA VAL A 145 0.09 -17.92 -10.95
C VAL A 145 0.71 -17.68 -9.56
N VAL A 146 -0.13 -17.56 -8.53
CA VAL A 146 0.33 -17.32 -7.15
C VAL A 146 1.14 -18.50 -6.62
N ALA A 147 0.70 -19.75 -6.88
CA ALA A 147 1.44 -20.93 -6.45
C ALA A 147 2.82 -21.04 -7.13
N ALA A 148 2.91 -20.68 -8.41
CA ALA A 148 4.18 -20.66 -9.14
C ALA A 148 5.13 -19.60 -8.58
N ALA A 149 4.65 -18.37 -8.39
CA ALA A 149 5.41 -17.27 -7.81
C ALA A 149 5.88 -17.58 -6.38
N TRP A 150 5.02 -18.20 -5.57
CA TRP A 150 5.38 -18.66 -4.23
C TRP A 150 6.50 -19.70 -4.26
N LYS A 151 6.37 -20.73 -5.13
CA LYS A 151 7.39 -21.77 -5.29
C LYS A 151 8.72 -21.17 -5.73
N GLU A 152 8.70 -20.23 -6.65
CA GLU A 152 9.90 -19.50 -7.08
C GLU A 152 10.52 -18.72 -5.90
N ALA A 153 9.71 -17.93 -5.18
CA ALA A 153 10.20 -17.12 -4.05
C ALA A 153 10.90 -17.96 -2.98
N ILE A 154 10.32 -19.12 -2.58
CA ILE A 154 10.98 -20.00 -1.61
C ILE A 154 12.21 -20.69 -2.16
N SER A 155 12.37 -20.82 -3.47
CA SER A 155 13.57 -21.44 -4.06
C SER A 155 14.84 -20.59 -3.90
N TYR A 156 14.70 -19.29 -3.64
CA TYR A 156 15.82 -18.38 -3.36
C TYR A 156 16.47 -18.60 -1.98
N GLY A 157 15.80 -19.31 -1.09
CA GLY A 157 16.33 -19.70 0.21
C GLY A 157 15.59 -19.10 1.40
N SER A 158 15.94 -19.59 2.58
CA SER A 158 15.39 -19.12 3.85
C SER A 158 16.50 -18.95 4.90
N LEU A 159 16.14 -18.34 6.05
CA LEU A 159 17.05 -18.19 7.18
C LEU A 159 17.10 -19.45 8.07
N THR A 160 16.08 -20.30 8.00
CA THR A 160 15.88 -21.43 8.93
C THR A 160 16.02 -22.79 8.28
N ASP A 161 15.67 -22.90 6.99
CA ASP A 161 15.63 -24.19 6.28
C ASP A 161 16.37 -24.11 4.93
N PRO A 162 17.00 -25.22 4.47
CA PRO A 162 17.66 -25.24 3.16
C PRO A 162 16.68 -25.03 1.99
N PRO A 163 17.15 -24.39 0.91
CA PRO A 163 18.46 -23.76 0.76
C PRO A 163 18.59 -22.52 1.66
N PHE A 164 19.75 -22.38 2.32
CA PHE A 164 20.00 -21.20 3.15
C PHE A 164 20.36 -20.00 2.27
N LEU A 165 19.87 -18.82 2.68
CA LEU A 165 20.26 -17.56 2.03
C LEU A 165 21.77 -17.34 2.17
N ASP A 166 22.39 -16.90 1.08
CA ASP A 166 23.80 -16.50 1.14
C ASP A 166 23.91 -15.18 1.93
N VAL A 167 24.69 -15.23 2.99
CA VAL A 167 24.89 -14.06 3.86
C VAL A 167 25.62 -12.90 3.15
N SER A 168 26.26 -13.14 2.02
CA SER A 168 26.88 -12.08 1.21
C SER A 168 25.83 -11.11 0.66
N LEU A 169 24.59 -11.56 0.45
CA LEU A 169 23.47 -10.77 -0.05
C LEU A 169 23.17 -9.53 0.80
N MET A 170 23.48 -9.57 2.11
CA MET A 170 23.29 -8.40 2.98
C MET A 170 24.19 -7.21 2.63
N PHE A 171 25.20 -7.40 1.79
CA PHE A 171 26.14 -6.37 1.34
C PHE A 171 25.88 -5.91 -0.09
N GLU A 172 24.99 -6.62 -0.82
CA GLU A 172 24.66 -6.33 -2.21
C GLU A 172 23.58 -5.23 -2.29
N ASP A 173 23.49 -4.55 -3.41
CA ASP A 173 22.45 -3.57 -3.76
C ASP A 173 22.30 -2.35 -2.81
N VAL A 174 23.24 -2.15 -1.88
CA VAL A 174 23.22 -1.01 -0.95
C VAL A 174 23.86 0.23 -1.61
N PHE A 175 24.92 0.04 -2.38
CA PHE A 175 25.67 1.08 -3.10
C PHE A 175 25.96 0.61 -4.51
N ALA A 176 26.07 1.56 -5.47
CA ALA A 176 26.50 1.26 -6.84
C ALA A 176 27.93 0.70 -6.88
N GLU A 177 28.80 1.24 -6.02
CA GLU A 177 30.14 0.68 -5.73
C GLU A 177 30.25 0.48 -4.22
N MET A 178 30.61 -0.72 -3.81
CA MET A 178 30.70 -1.06 -2.39
C MET A 178 31.88 -0.31 -1.74
N PRO A 179 31.63 0.52 -0.69
CA PRO A 179 32.71 1.20 0.04
C PRO A 179 33.66 0.23 0.75
N ASP A 180 34.93 0.62 0.88
CA ASP A 180 36.00 -0.20 1.48
C ASP A 180 35.63 -0.77 2.85
N TYR A 181 34.93 -0.01 3.68
CA TYR A 181 34.51 -0.46 5.01
C TYR A 181 33.47 -1.59 4.93
N LEU A 182 32.57 -1.61 3.94
CA LEU A 182 31.63 -2.73 3.73
C LEU A 182 32.33 -3.93 3.11
N VAL A 183 33.29 -3.72 2.20
CA VAL A 183 34.16 -4.80 1.68
C VAL A 183 34.85 -5.51 2.85
N ALA A 184 35.47 -4.75 3.76
CA ALA A 184 36.14 -5.30 4.93
C ALA A 184 35.20 -6.07 5.87
N GLN A 185 33.96 -5.58 6.07
CA GLN A 185 32.94 -6.25 6.88
C GLN A 185 32.48 -7.56 6.23
N ARG A 186 32.20 -7.53 4.92
CA ARG A 186 31.82 -8.72 4.15
C ARG A 186 32.90 -9.79 4.23
N ASP A 187 34.14 -9.44 3.95
CA ASP A 187 35.26 -10.38 3.93
C ASP A 187 35.51 -10.98 5.31
N LYS A 188 35.32 -10.18 6.36
CA LYS A 188 35.39 -10.70 7.76
C LYS A 188 34.26 -11.69 8.03
N LEU A 189 33.02 -11.42 7.64
CA LEU A 189 31.89 -12.33 7.83
C LEU A 189 32.11 -13.66 7.08
N LEU A 190 32.51 -13.61 5.81
CA LEU A 190 32.78 -14.78 5.00
C LEU A 190 33.94 -15.63 5.58
N SER A 191 34.95 -14.97 6.18
CA SER A 191 36.06 -15.67 6.84
C SER A 191 35.61 -16.45 8.11
N MET A 192 34.59 -15.95 8.80
CA MET A 192 34.03 -16.61 9.99
C MET A 192 33.23 -17.87 9.62
N GLN A 193 32.52 -17.84 8.47
CA GLN A 193 31.80 -19.04 7.99
C GLN A 193 32.69 -20.18 7.52
N ARG A 194 33.90 -19.87 7.06
CA ARG A 194 34.88 -20.88 6.59
C ARG A 194 35.63 -21.60 7.69
N ARG A 195 35.42 -21.28 8.97
CA ARG A 195 36.02 -22.01 10.09
C ARG A 195 35.19 -23.26 10.37
N PRO A 196 35.72 -24.47 10.07
CA PRO A 196 35.10 -25.70 10.56
C PRO A 196 35.10 -25.67 12.09
N GLY A 197 33.94 -25.96 12.72
CA GLY A 197 33.83 -26.16 14.16
C GLY A 197 34.57 -27.39 14.61
#